data_f9c7e3725c2bfb6287a85adb8617d1ba
#
_entry.id   f9c7e3725c2bfb6287a85adb8617d1ba
#
_cell.length_a   1.000
_cell.length_b   1.000
_cell.length_c   1.000
_cell.angle_alpha   90.00
_cell.angle_beta   90.00
_cell.angle_gamma   90.00
#
_symmetry.space_group_name_H-M   'P 1'
#
loop_
_entity.id
_entity.type
_entity.pdbx_description
1 polymer ?
#
loop_
_entity_poly.entity_id
_entity_poly.type
_entity_poly.pdbx_seq_one_letter_code
_entity_poly.pdbx_strand_id
1 'polypeptide(L)'
;MLVIDGSQRDELLYLSRQVVTALGRESERMGRSFISSQALSASDRDKIALEHAGLAFAVTPTDTLLAELVTRGADPAIQSTGAIVLADPLGNLVLVYHQHTGKQLIKDFKRLLKASKIG
;
A
#
# COMPACT_ATOMS: atom_id res chain seq x y z
N MET A 1 1.39 -5.72 -0.69
CA MET A 1 0.91 -4.32 -0.80
C MET A 1 1.40 -3.53 0.40
N LEU A 2 2.04 -2.42 0.14
CA LEU A 2 2.56 -1.53 1.17
C LEU A 2 1.76 -0.23 1.17
N VAL A 3 1.29 0.19 2.34
CA VAL A 3 0.65 1.49 2.51
C VAL A 3 1.64 2.37 3.26
N ILE A 4 2.17 3.38 2.58
CA ILE A 4 3.17 4.30 3.14
C ILE A 4 2.45 5.51 3.71
N ASP A 5 2.71 5.81 4.98
CA ASP A 5 2.08 6.90 5.71
C ASP A 5 2.33 8.27 5.09
N GLY A 6 1.33 9.13 5.19
CA GLY A 6 1.37 10.51 4.73
C GLY A 6 0.09 11.22 5.11
N SER A 7 -0.13 12.40 4.55
CA SER A 7 -1.31 13.20 4.86
C SER A 7 -2.64 12.53 4.49
N GLN A 8 -2.61 11.57 3.56
CA GLN A 8 -3.81 10.83 3.12
C GLN A 8 -3.87 9.43 3.71
N ARG A 9 -3.37 9.25 4.92
CA ARG A 9 -3.34 7.95 5.61
C ARG A 9 -4.66 7.21 5.56
N ASP A 10 -5.73 7.85 6.00
CA ASP A 10 -7.03 7.21 6.15
C ASP A 10 -7.60 6.76 4.81
N GLU A 11 -7.49 7.61 3.78
CA GLU A 11 -7.95 7.30 2.44
C GLU A 11 -7.17 6.14 1.83
N LEU A 12 -5.85 6.14 2.02
CA LEU A 12 -4.99 5.07 1.48
C LEU A 12 -5.26 3.74 2.16
N LEU A 13 -5.43 3.73 3.47
CA LEU A 13 -5.77 2.51 4.22
C LEU A 13 -7.14 1.98 3.79
N TYR A 14 -8.12 2.86 3.68
CA TYR A 14 -9.46 2.48 3.23
C TYR A 14 -9.44 1.89 1.83
N LEU A 15 -8.73 2.55 0.91
CA LEU A 15 -8.62 2.10 -0.48
C LEU A 15 -7.93 0.73 -0.56
N SER A 16 -6.86 0.51 0.19
CA SER A 16 -6.16 -0.77 0.21
C SER A 16 -7.07 -1.90 0.71
N ARG A 17 -7.91 -1.63 1.71
CA ARG A 17 -8.88 -2.60 2.23
C ARG A 17 -9.93 -2.94 1.18
N GLN A 18 -10.44 -1.95 0.45
CA GLN A 18 -11.40 -2.18 -0.63
C GLN A 18 -10.82 -3.07 -1.72
N VAL A 19 -9.57 -2.87 -2.08
CA VAL A 19 -8.88 -3.68 -3.09
C VAL A 19 -8.80 -5.13 -2.64
N VAL A 20 -8.36 -5.37 -1.41
CA VAL A 20 -8.25 -6.73 -0.86
C VAL A 20 -9.61 -7.42 -0.83
N THR A 21 -10.65 -6.71 -0.41
CA THR A 21 -12.01 -7.25 -0.37
C THR A 21 -12.50 -7.62 -1.77
N ALA A 22 -12.25 -6.77 -2.76
CA ALA A 22 -12.69 -7.00 -4.13
C ALA A 22 -11.96 -8.14 -4.82
N LEU A 23 -10.72 -8.43 -4.41
CA LEU A 23 -9.95 -9.55 -4.96
C LEU A 23 -10.44 -10.92 -4.50
N GLY A 24 -11.20 -10.97 -3.41
CA GLY A 24 -11.76 -12.24 -2.91
C GLY A 24 -10.68 -13.27 -2.59
N ARG A 25 -10.75 -14.43 -3.23
CA ARG A 25 -9.79 -15.52 -2.98
C ARG A 25 -8.35 -15.13 -3.30
N GLU A 26 -8.15 -14.26 -4.26
CA GLU A 26 -6.81 -13.83 -4.64
C GLU A 26 -6.16 -12.97 -3.57
N SER A 27 -6.94 -12.44 -2.63
CA SER A 27 -6.42 -11.66 -1.51
C SER A 27 -5.52 -12.48 -0.58
N GLU A 28 -5.68 -13.79 -0.55
CA GLU A 28 -4.83 -14.69 0.25
C GLU A 28 -3.37 -14.64 -0.18
N ARG A 29 -3.11 -14.26 -1.43
CA ARG A 29 -1.77 -14.12 -1.99
C ARG A 29 -1.17 -12.74 -1.73
N MET A 30 -1.90 -11.86 -1.09
CA MET A 30 -1.51 -10.46 -0.94
C MET A 30 -1.63 -10.02 0.52
N GLY A 31 -0.50 -9.80 1.17
CA GLY A 31 -0.48 -9.19 2.48
C GLY A 31 -0.52 -7.68 2.39
N ARG A 32 -0.96 -7.02 3.46
CA ARG A 32 -0.89 -5.56 3.59
C ARG A 32 0.01 -5.19 4.74
N SER A 33 0.87 -4.21 4.52
CA SER A 33 1.72 -3.63 5.57
C SER A 33 1.58 -2.12 5.56
N PHE A 34 1.45 -1.54 6.75
CA PHE A 34 1.44 -0.09 6.93
C PHE A 34 2.83 0.35 7.41
N ILE A 35 3.44 1.28 6.69
CA ILE A 35 4.81 1.73 6.96
C ILE A 35 4.79 3.20 7.33
N SER A 36 5.34 3.53 8.49
CA SER A 36 5.47 4.91 8.96
C SER A 36 6.91 5.20 9.36
N SER A 37 7.31 6.47 9.25
CA SER A 37 8.66 6.90 9.65
C SER A 37 8.82 6.98 11.16
N GLN A 38 7.70 7.13 11.88
CA GLN A 38 7.67 7.19 13.33
C GLN A 38 6.60 6.25 13.85
N ALA A 39 6.82 5.69 15.04
CA ALA A 39 5.83 4.84 15.67
C ALA A 39 4.52 5.61 15.88
N LEU A 40 3.39 4.97 15.58
CA LEU A 40 2.08 5.53 15.86
C LEU A 40 1.84 5.58 17.36
N SER A 41 1.02 6.53 17.81
CA SER A 41 0.52 6.49 19.19
C SER A 41 -0.25 5.19 19.42
N ALA A 42 -0.30 4.72 20.66
CA ALA A 42 -1.05 3.51 20.99
C ALA A 42 -2.52 3.64 20.56
N SER A 43 -3.11 4.81 20.75
CA SER A 43 -4.49 5.09 20.37
C SER A 43 -4.71 4.96 18.85
N ASP A 44 -3.85 5.58 18.04
CA ASP A 44 -3.95 5.53 16.59
C ASP A 44 -3.72 4.11 16.07
N ARG A 45 -2.73 3.41 16.63
CA ARG A 45 -2.43 2.03 16.24
C ARG A 45 -3.60 1.10 16.54
N ASP A 46 -4.19 1.23 17.73
CA ASP A 46 -5.32 0.39 18.13
C ASP A 46 -6.52 0.64 17.21
N LYS A 47 -6.80 1.89 16.89
CA LYS A 47 -7.89 2.26 15.99
C LYS A 47 -7.69 1.66 14.60
N ILE A 48 -6.50 1.78 14.05
CA ILE A 48 -6.18 1.24 12.72
C ILE A 48 -6.25 -0.29 12.75
N ALA A 49 -5.70 -0.93 13.78
CA ALA A 49 -5.71 -2.38 13.90
C ALA A 49 -7.14 -2.94 14.02
N LEU A 50 -8.02 -2.20 14.68
CA LEU A 50 -9.42 -2.60 14.82
C LEU A 50 -10.16 -2.52 13.46
N GLU A 51 -9.91 -1.48 12.69
CA GLU A 51 -10.57 -1.25 11.40
C GLU A 51 -9.95 -2.09 10.26
N HIS A 52 -8.69 -2.51 10.42
CA HIS A 52 -7.93 -3.20 9.38
C HIS A 52 -7.31 -4.48 9.93
N ALA A 53 -8.13 -5.51 10.09
CA ALA A 53 -7.66 -6.81 10.56
C ALA A 53 -6.61 -7.41 9.63
N GLY A 54 -5.54 -7.94 10.20
CA GLY A 54 -4.46 -8.56 9.43
C GLY A 54 -3.44 -7.59 8.85
N LEU A 55 -3.57 -6.30 9.14
CA LEU A 55 -2.59 -5.31 8.70
C LEU A 55 -1.32 -5.43 9.55
N ALA A 56 -0.17 -5.57 8.90
CA ALA A 56 1.12 -5.52 9.57
C ALA A 56 1.60 -4.07 9.70
N PHE A 57 2.36 -3.79 10.74
CA PHE A 57 2.91 -2.45 11.00
C PHE A 57 4.43 -2.50 10.99
N ALA A 58 5.04 -1.54 10.34
CA ALA A 58 6.50 -1.38 10.34
C ALA A 58 6.86 0.10 10.52
N VAL A 59 7.94 0.35 11.24
CA VAL A 59 8.48 1.70 11.42
C VAL A 59 9.86 1.73 10.78
N THR A 60 10.00 2.56 9.75
CA THR A 60 11.27 2.71 9.03
C THR A 60 11.26 4.07 8.32
N PRO A 61 12.42 4.65 8.03
CA PRO A 61 12.47 5.93 7.31
C PRO A 61 11.75 5.83 5.97
N THR A 62 10.67 6.60 5.80
CA THR A 62 9.89 6.60 4.56
C THR A 62 10.34 7.67 3.58
N ASP A 63 11.03 8.72 4.04
CA ASP A 63 11.46 9.82 3.19
C ASP A 63 12.39 9.33 2.08
N THR A 64 13.35 8.48 2.43
CA THR A 64 14.29 7.90 1.46
C THR A 64 13.56 7.02 0.45
N LEU A 65 12.62 6.20 0.92
CA LEU A 65 11.85 5.33 0.04
C LEU A 65 10.99 6.15 -0.93
N LEU A 66 10.28 7.15 -0.43
CA LEU A 66 9.44 8.00 -1.27
C LEU A 66 10.26 8.80 -2.28
N ALA A 67 11.42 9.32 -1.87
CA ALA A 67 12.33 10.03 -2.76
C ALA A 67 12.85 9.11 -3.88
N GLU A 68 13.18 7.87 -3.55
CA GLU A 68 13.60 6.87 -4.54
C GLU A 68 12.51 6.58 -5.56
N LEU A 69 11.27 6.45 -5.11
CA LEU A 69 10.13 6.23 -6.00
C LEU A 69 9.92 7.41 -6.95
N VAL A 70 10.07 8.64 -6.45
CA VAL A 70 9.97 9.85 -7.29
C VAL A 70 11.10 9.86 -8.33
N THR A 71 12.30 9.51 -7.94
CA THR A 71 13.45 9.40 -8.87
C THR A 71 13.15 8.41 -9.99
N ARG A 72 12.39 7.37 -9.71
CA ARG A 72 12.00 6.35 -10.70
C ARG A 72 10.74 6.70 -11.48
N GLY A 73 10.22 7.90 -11.32
CA GLY A 73 9.11 8.41 -12.11
C GLY A 73 7.76 8.51 -11.40
N ALA A 74 7.70 8.23 -10.11
CA ALA A 74 6.46 8.41 -9.35
C ALA A 74 6.14 9.90 -9.18
N ASP A 75 4.86 10.21 -8.97
CA ASP A 75 4.41 11.58 -8.75
C ASP A 75 5.06 12.14 -7.47
N PRO A 76 5.71 13.31 -7.53
CA PRO A 76 6.31 13.95 -6.34
C PRO A 76 5.33 14.18 -5.18
N ALA A 77 4.03 14.26 -5.46
CA ALA A 77 3.01 14.44 -4.43
C ALA A 77 3.04 13.34 -3.37
N ILE A 78 3.55 12.14 -3.68
CA ILE A 78 3.61 11.03 -2.72
C ILE A 78 4.46 11.36 -1.49
N GLN A 79 5.40 12.29 -1.62
CA GLN A 79 6.24 12.71 -0.49
C GLN A 79 5.44 13.35 0.63
N SER A 80 4.29 13.96 0.32
CA SER A 80 3.40 14.52 1.33
C SER A 80 2.16 13.66 1.58
N THR A 81 1.58 13.04 0.55
CA THR A 81 0.34 12.27 0.68
C THR A 81 0.54 10.86 1.24
N GLY A 82 1.72 10.29 1.05
CA GLY A 82 1.92 8.86 1.18
C GLY A 82 1.54 8.15 -0.11
N ALA A 83 1.58 6.83 -0.11
CA ALA A 83 1.31 6.06 -1.32
C ALA A 83 0.91 4.63 -0.99
N ILE A 84 0.23 3.97 -1.93
CA ILE A 84 0.08 2.51 -1.95
C ILE A 84 1.10 1.99 -2.96
N VAL A 85 1.93 1.06 -2.53
CA VAL A 85 2.97 0.47 -3.37
C VAL A 85 2.73 -1.03 -3.49
N LEU A 86 2.70 -1.51 -4.72
CA LEU A 86 2.62 -2.94 -4.98
C LEU A 86 4.03 -3.45 -5.28
N ALA A 87 4.46 -4.46 -4.52
CA ALA A 87 5.73 -5.14 -4.73
C ALA A 87 5.48 -6.58 -5.19
N ASP A 88 6.35 -7.10 -6.05
CA ASP A 88 6.29 -8.50 -6.46
C ASP A 88 6.89 -9.41 -5.38
N PRO A 89 6.76 -10.74 -5.52
CA PRO A 89 7.32 -11.67 -4.52
C PRO A 89 8.84 -11.59 -4.35
N LEU A 90 9.56 -11.01 -5.31
CA LEU A 90 11.01 -10.83 -5.24
C LEU A 90 11.40 -9.51 -4.57
N GLY A 91 10.42 -8.72 -4.15
CA GLY A 91 10.67 -7.43 -3.50
C GLY A 91 10.83 -6.25 -4.45
N ASN A 92 10.64 -6.45 -5.76
CA ASN A 92 10.71 -5.36 -6.72
C ASN A 92 9.43 -4.53 -6.64
N LEU A 93 9.56 -3.20 -6.64
CA LEU A 93 8.44 -2.29 -6.64
C LEU A 93 7.86 -2.22 -8.06
N VAL A 94 6.56 -2.48 -8.19
CA VAL A 94 5.91 -2.61 -9.50
C VAL A 94 5.03 -1.42 -9.82
N LEU A 95 4.18 -1.02 -8.88
CA LEU A 95 3.20 0.05 -9.08
C LEU A 95 3.11 0.95 -7.85
N VAL A 96 2.88 2.24 -8.08
CA VAL A 96 2.73 3.25 -7.04
C VAL A 96 1.45 4.04 -7.28
N TYR A 97 0.63 4.18 -6.23
CA TYR A 97 -0.64 4.91 -6.31
C TYR A 97 -0.76 5.90 -5.16
N HIS A 98 -1.37 7.06 -5.42
CA HIS A 98 -1.67 8.04 -4.37
C HIS A 98 -3.07 8.65 -4.48
N GLN A 99 -3.62 8.78 -5.66
CA GLN A 99 -4.95 9.37 -5.89
C GLN A 99 -5.69 8.65 -7.01
N HIS A 100 -5.76 7.32 -6.92
CA HIS A 100 -6.43 6.53 -7.93
C HIS A 100 -7.77 6.00 -7.43
N THR A 101 -8.66 5.69 -8.35
CA THR A 101 -9.92 5.04 -8.00
C THR A 101 -9.69 3.59 -7.62
N GLY A 102 -10.54 3.06 -6.74
CA GLY A 102 -10.47 1.65 -6.38
C GLY A 102 -10.59 0.72 -7.58
N LYS A 103 -11.38 1.10 -8.58
CA LYS A 103 -11.55 0.30 -9.80
C LYS A 103 -10.23 0.13 -10.56
N GLN A 104 -9.44 1.19 -10.67
CA GLN A 104 -8.17 1.13 -11.38
C GLN A 104 -7.18 0.23 -10.64
N LEU A 105 -7.09 0.36 -9.32
CA LEU A 105 -6.23 -0.48 -8.50
C LEU A 105 -6.62 -1.96 -8.60
N ILE A 106 -7.90 -2.27 -8.50
CA ILE A 106 -8.41 -3.63 -8.60
C ILE A 106 -8.04 -4.25 -9.95
N LYS A 107 -8.24 -3.50 -11.02
CA LYS A 107 -7.93 -3.96 -12.38
C LYS A 107 -6.44 -4.30 -12.51
N ASP A 108 -5.58 -3.41 -12.04
CA ASP A 108 -4.14 -3.58 -12.13
C ASP A 108 -3.65 -4.76 -11.28
N PHE A 109 -4.17 -4.90 -10.06
CA PHE A 109 -3.81 -6.00 -9.17
C PHE A 109 -4.25 -7.35 -9.73
N LYS A 110 -5.45 -7.43 -10.29
CA LYS A 110 -5.93 -8.66 -10.94
C LYS A 110 -5.04 -9.07 -12.10
N ARG A 111 -4.61 -8.09 -12.89
CA ARG A 111 -3.70 -8.34 -14.01
C ARG A 111 -2.36 -8.91 -13.54
N LEU A 112 -1.80 -8.32 -12.48
CA LEU A 112 -0.51 -8.76 -11.93
C LEU A 112 -0.60 -10.14 -11.30
N LEU A 113 -1.65 -10.43 -10.56
CA LEU A 113 -1.85 -11.74 -9.95
C LEU A 113 -2.05 -12.82 -11.01
N LYS A 114 -2.75 -12.51 -12.08
CA LYS A 114 -2.92 -13.42 -13.20
C LYS A 114 -1.59 -13.72 -13.88
N ALA A 115 -0.77 -12.72 -14.12
CA ALA A 115 0.56 -12.90 -14.69
C ALA A 115 1.46 -13.74 -13.80
N SER A 116 1.37 -13.56 -12.48
CA SER A 116 2.18 -14.30 -11.51
C SER A 116 1.79 -15.79 -11.43
N LYS A 117 0.56 -16.17 -11.81
CA LYS A 117 0.15 -17.58 -11.90
C LYS A 117 0.77 -18.30 -13.10
N ILE A 118 1.11 -17.56 -14.12
CA ILE A 118 1.66 -18.10 -15.37
C ILE A 118 3.18 -18.26 -15.26
N GLY A 119 3.81 -17.38 -14.51
CA GLY A 119 5.25 -17.42 -14.27
C GLY A 119 5.66 -18.24 -13.05
#